data_45a0f19aa125b9041ff480b6ccdf888b
#
_entry.id   45a0f19aa125b9041ff480b6ccdf888b
#
_cell.length_a   1.000
_cell.length_b   1.000
_cell.length_c   1.000
_cell.angle_alpha   90.00
_cell.angle_beta   90.00
_cell.angle_gamma   90.00
#
_symmetry.space_group_name_H-M   'P 1'
#
loop_
_entity.id
_entity.type
_entity.pdbx_description
1 polymer ?
#
loop_
_entity_poly.entity_id
_entity_poly.type
_entity_poly.pdbx_seq_one_letter_code
_entity_poly.pdbx_strand_id
1 'polypeptide(L)'
;IGRENISKELLLKKLKLTTETSIMRINLESLTEKINSLNWIKSAIIERRMPHTLIIKIEEYKPFALLQIKDEHIIISSEGKKIIKDNGRFGYLPVINGPGSEKFASKMLNILSSEPSLFHQVWAISFVGKRRWDISLRSGIKIKLPENNPSEAWTRLSEIDRAEAILSREFDVIDLRKSGHIILTPSSRFYSERST
;
A
#
# COMPACT_ATOMS: atom_id res chain seq x y z
N ILE A 1 19.96 10.82 -9.24
CA ILE A 1 18.90 10.64 -10.23
C ILE A 1 17.89 9.66 -9.64
N GLY A 2 16.58 9.84 -9.89
CA GLY A 2 15.52 8.91 -9.44
C GLY A 2 15.05 9.09 -8.00
N ARG A 3 15.26 10.26 -7.37
CA ARG A 3 14.80 10.58 -6.01
C ARG A 3 13.46 11.32 -6.04
N GLU A 4 12.53 10.89 -5.22
CA GLU A 4 11.21 11.52 -5.03
C GLU A 4 10.96 11.90 -3.56
N ASN A 5 11.29 11.02 -2.64
CA ASN A 5 11.01 11.15 -1.21
C ASN A 5 12.26 11.38 -0.35
N ILE A 6 13.45 11.07 -0.86
CA ILE A 6 14.70 11.28 -0.16
C ILE A 6 15.37 12.57 -0.62
N SER A 7 15.72 13.47 0.29
CA SER A 7 16.47 14.67 -0.04
C SER A 7 17.94 14.37 -0.35
N LYS A 8 18.55 15.23 -1.19
CA LYS A 8 19.98 15.13 -1.52
C LYS A 8 20.85 15.27 -0.28
N GLU A 9 20.48 16.19 0.60
CA GLU A 9 21.19 16.53 1.83
C GLU A 9 21.22 15.33 2.78
N LEU A 10 20.07 14.62 2.93
CA LEU A 10 19.99 13.41 3.75
C LEU A 10 20.89 12.30 3.21
N LEU A 11 20.92 12.11 1.89
CA LEU A 11 21.82 11.15 1.24
C LEU A 11 23.29 11.48 1.49
N LEU A 12 23.70 12.71 1.19
CA LEU A 12 25.08 13.14 1.38
C LEU A 12 25.53 13.00 2.83
N LYS A 13 24.67 13.38 3.78
CA LYS A 13 24.92 13.21 5.22
C LYS A 13 25.11 11.75 5.62
N LYS A 14 24.26 10.86 5.12
CA LYS A 14 24.33 9.40 5.39
C LYS A 14 25.57 8.78 4.77
N LEU A 15 25.96 9.21 3.60
CA LEU A 15 27.14 8.72 2.89
C LEU A 15 28.46 9.30 3.43
N LYS A 16 28.38 10.37 4.22
CA LYS A 16 29.55 11.13 4.71
C LYS A 16 30.43 11.59 3.57
N LEU A 17 29.81 11.98 2.43
CA LEU A 17 30.51 12.53 1.28
C LEU A 17 30.59 14.04 1.38
N THR A 18 31.80 14.57 1.17
CA THR A 18 32.08 16.00 1.05
C THR A 18 32.70 16.28 -0.32
N THR A 19 32.72 17.53 -0.74
CA THR A 19 33.38 17.95 -1.99
C THR A 19 34.88 17.68 -2.00
N GLU A 20 35.50 17.50 -0.84
CA GLU A 20 36.92 17.22 -0.65
C GLU A 20 37.25 15.72 -0.72
N THR A 21 36.20 14.86 -0.73
CA THR A 21 36.40 13.42 -0.72
C THR A 21 36.96 12.95 -2.07
N SER A 22 38.18 12.38 -2.07
CA SER A 22 38.78 11.83 -3.29
C SER A 22 37.95 10.66 -3.83
N ILE A 23 37.42 10.81 -5.03
CA ILE A 23 36.61 9.79 -5.73
C ILE A 23 37.36 8.46 -5.87
N MET A 24 38.67 8.51 -6.05
CA MET A 24 39.52 7.31 -6.21
C MET A 24 39.56 6.43 -4.96
N ARG A 25 39.42 7.03 -3.78
CA ARG A 25 39.50 6.33 -2.49
C ARG A 25 38.14 5.83 -1.99
N ILE A 26 37.06 6.16 -2.68
CA ILE A 26 35.71 5.77 -2.28
C ILE A 26 35.50 4.28 -2.59
N ASN A 27 35.12 3.49 -1.58
CA ASN A 27 34.67 2.13 -1.78
C ASN A 27 33.18 2.16 -2.22
N LEU A 28 32.91 1.81 -3.49
CA LEU A 28 31.57 1.85 -4.06
C LEU A 28 30.63 0.81 -3.46
N GLU A 29 31.14 -0.37 -3.09
CA GLU A 29 30.34 -1.45 -2.45
C GLU A 29 29.82 -0.97 -1.10
N SER A 30 30.70 -0.46 -0.22
CA SER A 30 30.32 0.09 1.07
C SER A 30 29.34 1.27 0.95
N LEU A 31 29.46 2.09 -0.10
CA LEU A 31 28.51 3.16 -0.38
C LEU A 31 27.14 2.61 -0.80
N THR A 32 27.12 1.61 -1.67
CA THR A 32 25.90 0.95 -2.13
C THR A 32 25.15 0.31 -0.96
N GLU A 33 25.87 -0.40 -0.08
CA GLU A 33 25.28 -0.96 1.15
C GLU A 33 24.65 0.10 2.05
N LYS A 34 25.36 1.22 2.27
CA LYS A 34 24.83 2.34 3.07
C LYS A 34 23.59 2.97 2.45
N ILE A 35 23.51 3.09 1.14
CA ILE A 35 22.31 3.60 0.45
C ILE A 35 21.20 2.59 0.58
N ASN A 36 21.42 1.32 0.29
CA ASN A 36 20.43 0.26 0.36
C ASN A 36 19.89 0.02 1.79
N SER A 37 20.64 0.46 2.82
CA SER A 37 20.14 0.44 4.22
C SER A 37 19.09 1.50 4.53
N LEU A 38 18.86 2.47 3.63
CA LEU A 38 17.83 3.48 3.80
C LEU A 38 16.46 2.87 3.43
N ASN A 39 15.51 3.02 4.33
CA ASN A 39 14.19 2.36 4.19
C ASN A 39 13.41 2.74 2.93
N TRP A 40 13.66 3.94 2.37
CA TRP A 40 13.04 4.39 1.12
C TRP A 40 13.66 3.75 -0.13
N ILE A 41 14.88 3.24 -0.03
CA ILE A 41 15.62 2.75 -1.19
C ILE A 41 15.26 1.30 -1.47
N LYS A 42 14.83 1.05 -2.70
CA LYS A 42 14.63 -0.29 -3.24
C LYS A 42 15.91 -0.83 -3.83
N SER A 43 16.58 -0.01 -4.63
CA SER A 43 17.88 -0.33 -5.22
C SER A 43 18.70 0.94 -5.49
N ALA A 44 20.03 0.79 -5.50
CA ALA A 44 20.94 1.86 -5.88
C ALA A 44 22.08 1.33 -6.74
N ILE A 45 22.43 2.08 -7.77
CA ILE A 45 23.59 1.84 -8.64
C ILE A 45 24.50 3.05 -8.56
N ILE A 46 25.79 2.82 -8.30
CA ILE A 46 26.79 3.88 -8.18
C ILE A 46 27.81 3.71 -9.29
N GLU A 47 27.97 4.74 -10.10
CA GLU A 47 28.93 4.79 -11.20
C GLU A 47 29.96 5.88 -10.93
N ARG A 48 31.25 5.56 -11.12
CA ARG A 48 32.32 6.53 -11.05
C ARG A 48 32.62 7.02 -12.47
N ARG A 49 32.51 8.33 -12.69
CA ARG A 49 32.93 9.00 -13.91
C ARG A 49 34.14 9.88 -13.65
N MET A 50 35.24 9.48 -14.19
CA MET A 50 36.49 10.23 -14.07
C MET A 50 36.37 11.60 -14.73
N PRO A 51 37.11 12.62 -14.25
CA PRO A 51 38.00 12.55 -13.08
C PRO A 51 37.32 12.84 -11.73
N HIS A 52 36.15 13.47 -11.67
CA HIS A 52 35.61 14.03 -10.41
C HIS A 52 34.10 13.79 -10.16
N THR A 53 33.48 12.88 -10.92
CA THR A 53 32.02 12.73 -10.83
C THR A 53 31.62 11.36 -10.29
N LEU A 54 30.71 11.34 -9.29
CA LEU A 54 30.03 10.15 -8.80
C LEU A 54 28.56 10.26 -9.17
N ILE A 55 28.05 9.29 -9.93
CA ILE A 55 26.64 9.21 -10.30
C ILE A 55 25.99 8.16 -9.43
N ILE A 56 24.95 8.57 -8.69
CA ILE A 56 24.15 7.68 -7.85
C ILE A 56 22.74 7.64 -8.48
N LYS A 57 22.38 6.49 -9.04
CA LYS A 57 21.05 6.19 -9.54
C LYS A 57 20.30 5.44 -8.45
N ILE A 58 19.08 5.89 -8.11
CA ILE A 58 18.29 5.36 -7.02
C ILE A 58 16.92 4.99 -7.55
N GLU A 59 16.43 3.84 -7.13
CA GLU A 59 15.04 3.44 -7.23
C GLU A 59 14.44 3.45 -5.82
N GLU A 60 13.39 4.23 -5.60
CA GLU A 60 12.68 4.29 -4.31
C GLU A 60 11.49 3.32 -4.29
N TYR A 61 11.18 2.78 -3.10
CA TYR A 61 9.92 2.11 -2.87
C TYR A 61 8.77 3.10 -3.05
N LYS A 62 7.72 2.68 -3.76
CA LYS A 62 6.50 3.48 -3.91
C LYS A 62 5.56 3.22 -2.73
N PRO A 63 5.09 4.27 -2.04
CA PRO A 63 4.05 4.15 -1.04
C PRO A 63 2.79 3.53 -1.64
N PHE A 64 2.22 2.52 -0.98
CA PHE A 64 1.09 1.79 -1.53
C PHE A 64 -0.08 1.66 -0.53
N ALA A 65 0.22 1.48 0.76
CA ALA A 65 -0.76 1.44 1.83
C ALA A 65 -0.13 1.89 3.16
N LEU A 66 -0.98 2.19 4.13
CA LEU A 66 -0.61 2.46 5.51
C LEU A 66 -0.91 1.22 6.36
N LEU A 67 0.10 0.66 6.99
CA LEU A 67 -0.06 -0.43 7.96
C LEU A 67 -0.22 0.15 9.35
N GLN A 68 -1.36 -0.08 9.98
CA GLN A 68 -1.60 0.34 11.36
C GLN A 68 -0.97 -0.66 12.32
N ILE A 69 -0.02 -0.17 13.14
CA ILE A 69 0.59 -0.92 14.23
C ILE A 69 0.37 -0.11 15.50
N LYS A 70 -0.51 -0.60 16.38
CA LYS A 70 -0.99 0.17 17.54
C LYS A 70 -1.59 1.50 17.05
N ASP A 71 -1.07 2.63 17.54
CA ASP A 71 -1.52 3.98 17.22
C ASP A 71 -0.69 4.65 16.10
N GLU A 72 0.17 3.88 15.43
CA GLU A 72 1.05 4.39 14.40
C GLU A 72 0.70 3.84 13.01
N HIS A 73 0.84 4.68 12.01
CA HIS A 73 0.75 4.29 10.61
C HIS A 73 2.15 4.18 10.01
N ILE A 74 2.48 3.00 9.48
CA ILE A 74 3.74 2.72 8.78
C ILE A 74 3.43 2.63 7.29
N ILE A 75 4.13 3.44 6.49
CA ILE A 75 4.03 3.36 5.03
C ILE A 75 4.63 2.04 4.57
N ILE A 76 3.89 1.30 3.73
CA ILE A 76 4.37 0.06 3.12
C ILE A 76 4.28 0.13 1.60
N SER A 77 5.21 -0.59 0.93
CA SER A 77 5.16 -0.81 -0.52
C SER A 77 4.14 -1.90 -0.90
N SER A 78 3.86 -2.06 -2.19
CA SER A 78 3.05 -3.17 -2.71
C SER A 78 3.62 -4.55 -2.35
N GLU A 79 4.93 -4.64 -2.18
CA GLU A 79 5.64 -5.86 -1.76
C GLU A 79 5.55 -6.11 -0.24
N GLY A 80 4.90 -5.21 0.52
CA GLY A 80 4.79 -5.28 1.99
C GLY A 80 6.03 -4.80 2.74
N LYS A 81 7.01 -4.19 2.04
CA LYS A 81 8.19 -3.60 2.70
C LYS A 81 7.77 -2.38 3.52
N LYS A 82 8.09 -2.39 4.80
CA LYS A 82 7.91 -1.24 5.70
C LYS A 82 8.94 -0.17 5.35
N ILE A 83 8.46 1.04 5.02
CA ILE A 83 9.29 2.16 4.59
C ILE A 83 9.62 3.03 5.80
N ILE A 84 8.70 3.87 6.25
CA ILE A 84 8.83 4.71 7.44
C ILE A 84 7.47 4.92 8.10
N LYS A 85 7.48 5.49 9.29
CA LYS A 85 6.28 6.01 9.94
C LYS A 85 5.72 7.17 9.11
N ASP A 86 4.40 7.15 8.86
CA ASP A 86 3.72 8.27 8.21
C ASP A 86 3.64 9.48 9.14
N ASN A 87 3.84 10.64 8.56
CA ASN A 87 3.71 11.95 9.23
C ASN A 87 2.41 12.68 8.85
N GLY A 88 1.42 11.97 8.31
CA GLY A 88 0.16 12.50 7.82
C GLY A 88 0.16 12.86 6.32
N ARG A 89 1.28 12.73 5.63
CA ARG A 89 1.39 13.06 4.20
C ARG A 89 0.66 12.07 3.30
N PHE A 90 0.55 10.81 3.72
CA PHE A 90 0.02 9.71 2.92
C PHE A 90 -1.37 9.23 3.36
N GLY A 91 -2.13 10.06 4.07
CA GLY A 91 -3.47 9.73 4.56
C GLY A 91 -4.51 9.41 3.48
N TYR A 92 -4.18 9.63 2.20
CA TYR A 92 -5.00 9.21 1.06
C TYR A 92 -4.85 7.74 0.70
N LEU A 93 -3.82 7.05 1.20
CA LEU A 93 -3.59 5.63 0.97
C LEU A 93 -4.54 4.77 1.83
N PRO A 94 -4.90 3.56 1.37
CA PRO A 94 -5.72 2.65 2.17
C PRO A 94 -5.00 2.20 3.43
N VAL A 95 -5.76 2.06 4.53
CA VAL A 95 -5.24 1.64 5.83
C VAL A 95 -5.44 0.15 6.02
N ILE A 96 -4.37 -0.59 6.33
CA ILE A 96 -4.43 -2.00 6.70
C ILE A 96 -4.38 -2.11 8.22
N ASN A 97 -5.33 -2.81 8.82
CA ASN A 97 -5.42 -2.99 10.25
C ASN A 97 -5.79 -4.44 10.65
N GLY A 98 -5.74 -4.71 11.94
CA GLY A 98 -6.07 -6.00 12.52
C GLY A 98 -4.83 -6.80 12.99
N PRO A 99 -4.97 -7.58 14.09
CA PRO A 99 -3.86 -8.32 14.67
C PRO A 99 -3.25 -9.34 13.72
N GLY A 100 -1.96 -9.21 13.40
CA GLY A 100 -1.23 -10.10 12.50
C GLY A 100 -1.39 -9.77 11.01
N SER A 101 -2.07 -8.67 10.66
CA SER A 101 -2.27 -8.22 9.27
C SER A 101 -0.96 -8.01 8.52
N GLU A 102 0.10 -7.61 9.23
CA GLU A 102 1.42 -7.32 8.65
C GLU A 102 2.03 -8.49 7.88
N LYS A 103 1.72 -9.72 8.30
CA LYS A 103 2.23 -10.95 7.66
C LYS A 103 1.58 -11.24 6.31
N PHE A 104 0.35 -10.77 6.13
CA PHE A 104 -0.49 -11.09 4.97
C PHE A 104 -0.81 -9.88 4.11
N ALA A 105 -0.39 -8.68 4.53
CA ALA A 105 -0.69 -7.42 3.87
C ALA A 105 -0.29 -7.43 2.39
N SER A 106 0.95 -7.84 2.06
CA SER A 106 1.43 -7.88 0.68
C SER A 106 0.57 -8.79 -0.21
N LYS A 107 0.22 -9.99 0.27
CA LYS A 107 -0.64 -10.91 -0.47
C LYS A 107 -2.02 -10.29 -0.73
N MET A 108 -2.62 -9.67 0.28
CA MET A 108 -3.93 -9.02 0.14
C MET A 108 -3.87 -7.81 -0.79
N LEU A 109 -2.84 -6.97 -0.68
CA LEU A 109 -2.65 -5.85 -1.58
C LEU A 109 -2.52 -6.28 -3.05
N ASN A 110 -1.81 -7.37 -3.33
CA ASN A 110 -1.69 -7.93 -4.68
C ASN A 110 -3.05 -8.40 -5.21
N ILE A 111 -3.88 -9.04 -4.35
CA ILE A 111 -5.24 -9.44 -4.72
C ILE A 111 -6.09 -8.21 -5.04
N LEU A 112 -6.09 -7.20 -4.18
CA LEU A 112 -6.93 -6.02 -4.38
C LEU A 112 -6.49 -5.18 -5.59
N SER A 113 -5.19 -5.08 -5.84
CA SER A 113 -4.64 -4.33 -6.97
C SER A 113 -4.87 -5.00 -8.34
N SER A 114 -5.31 -6.27 -8.38
CA SER A 114 -5.70 -6.93 -9.65
C SER A 114 -6.93 -6.28 -10.30
N GLU A 115 -7.75 -5.56 -9.51
CA GLU A 115 -8.90 -4.80 -9.98
C GLU A 115 -8.74 -3.30 -9.64
N PRO A 116 -7.97 -2.54 -10.44
CA PRO A 116 -7.57 -1.16 -10.09
C PRO A 116 -8.74 -0.21 -9.85
N SER A 117 -9.80 -0.28 -10.65
CA SER A 117 -11.00 0.57 -10.52
C SER A 117 -11.70 0.39 -9.18
N LEU A 118 -11.76 -0.85 -8.70
CA LEU A 118 -12.34 -1.18 -7.40
C LEU A 118 -11.37 -0.83 -6.26
N PHE A 119 -10.07 -1.09 -6.46
CA PHE A 119 -9.04 -0.79 -5.46
C PHE A 119 -8.94 0.71 -5.15
N HIS A 120 -9.13 1.59 -6.12
CA HIS A 120 -9.14 3.05 -5.90
C HIS A 120 -10.24 3.52 -4.93
N GLN A 121 -11.31 2.75 -4.79
CA GLN A 121 -12.39 3.06 -3.84
C GLN A 121 -12.10 2.56 -2.42
N VAL A 122 -11.06 1.75 -2.23
CA VAL A 122 -10.72 1.18 -0.93
C VAL A 122 -10.22 2.26 0.03
N TRP A 123 -10.86 2.31 1.23
CA TRP A 123 -10.46 3.14 2.34
C TRP A 123 -9.65 2.37 3.38
N ALA A 124 -10.16 1.20 3.80
CA ALA A 124 -9.49 0.38 4.80
C ALA A 124 -9.65 -1.12 4.51
N ILE A 125 -8.67 -1.89 4.98
CA ILE A 125 -8.50 -3.32 4.78
C ILE A 125 -8.29 -3.94 6.17
N SER A 126 -9.30 -4.61 6.71
CA SER A 126 -9.31 -5.12 8.08
C SER A 126 -9.11 -6.63 8.12
N PHE A 127 -8.06 -7.10 8.81
CA PHE A 127 -7.83 -8.53 9.03
C PHE A 127 -8.62 -9.02 10.23
N VAL A 128 -9.68 -9.78 9.99
CA VAL A 128 -10.68 -10.18 10.98
C VAL A 128 -10.48 -11.64 11.40
N GLY A 129 -10.42 -11.86 12.73
CA GLY A 129 -10.31 -13.20 13.31
C GLY A 129 -9.05 -13.95 12.88
N LYS A 130 -7.99 -13.26 12.44
CA LYS A 130 -6.72 -13.80 11.92
C LYS A 130 -6.87 -14.76 10.73
N ARG A 131 -7.96 -14.63 9.95
CA ARG A 131 -8.26 -15.56 8.84
C ARG A 131 -8.89 -14.94 7.61
N ARG A 132 -9.70 -13.88 7.73
CA ARG A 132 -10.42 -13.26 6.62
C ARG A 132 -10.20 -11.77 6.56
N TRP A 133 -10.62 -11.16 5.46
CA TRP A 133 -10.49 -9.74 5.24
C TRP A 133 -11.84 -9.08 5.00
N ASP A 134 -12.08 -7.98 5.67
CA ASP A 134 -13.18 -7.07 5.42
C ASP A 134 -12.60 -5.79 4.79
N ILE A 135 -13.22 -5.33 3.71
CA ILE A 135 -12.78 -4.15 2.96
C ILE A 135 -13.81 -3.05 3.17
N SER A 136 -13.38 -1.88 3.57
CA SER A 136 -14.23 -0.69 3.66
C SER A 136 -13.95 0.22 2.48
N LEU A 137 -14.99 0.60 1.75
CA LEU A 137 -14.89 1.55 0.64
C LEU A 137 -15.07 2.99 1.14
N ARG A 138 -14.60 3.96 0.36
CA ARG A 138 -14.79 5.39 0.65
C ARG A 138 -16.26 5.82 0.64
N SER A 139 -17.13 5.08 -0.07
CA SER A 139 -18.58 5.25 -0.05
C SER A 139 -19.24 4.86 1.27
N GLY A 140 -18.52 4.15 2.17
CA GLY A 140 -19.05 3.59 3.41
C GLY A 140 -19.44 2.11 3.30
N ILE A 141 -19.52 1.55 2.11
CA ILE A 141 -19.85 0.14 1.89
C ILE A 141 -18.76 -0.75 2.50
N LYS A 142 -19.17 -1.76 3.26
CA LYS A 142 -18.28 -2.80 3.78
C LYS A 142 -18.42 -4.09 2.97
N ILE A 143 -17.32 -4.57 2.42
CA ILE A 143 -17.23 -5.83 1.67
C ILE A 143 -16.59 -6.89 2.56
N LYS A 144 -17.28 -8.02 2.77
CA LYS A 144 -16.75 -9.16 3.53
C LYS A 144 -16.24 -10.22 2.57
N LEU A 145 -14.92 -10.41 2.54
CA LEU A 145 -14.30 -11.43 1.69
C LEU A 145 -14.31 -12.81 2.37
N PRO A 146 -14.41 -13.90 1.58
CA PRO A 146 -14.23 -15.25 2.11
C PRO A 146 -12.79 -15.49 2.58
N GLU A 147 -12.63 -16.45 3.49
CA GLU A 147 -11.31 -16.91 3.93
C GLU A 147 -10.58 -17.63 2.79
N ASN A 148 -11.32 -18.48 2.07
CA ASN A 148 -10.80 -19.20 0.90
C ASN A 148 -11.13 -18.45 -0.39
N ASN A 149 -10.15 -18.40 -1.30
CA ASN A 149 -10.28 -17.78 -2.63
C ASN A 149 -10.77 -16.31 -2.62
N PRO A 150 -10.23 -15.41 -1.77
CA PRO A 150 -10.61 -14.00 -1.75
C PRO A 150 -10.39 -13.29 -3.09
N SER A 151 -9.41 -13.76 -3.89
CA SER A 151 -9.13 -13.22 -5.23
C SER A 151 -10.31 -13.41 -6.19
N GLU A 152 -10.85 -14.63 -6.25
CA GLU A 152 -12.01 -14.95 -7.09
C GLU A 152 -13.24 -14.11 -6.70
N ALA A 153 -13.49 -13.98 -5.38
CA ALA A 153 -14.58 -13.17 -4.87
C ALA A 153 -14.42 -11.68 -5.24
N TRP A 154 -13.21 -11.16 -5.19
CA TRP A 154 -12.89 -9.78 -5.53
C TRP A 154 -13.07 -9.49 -7.03
N THR A 155 -12.55 -10.36 -7.89
CA THR A 155 -12.73 -10.25 -9.35
C THR A 155 -14.23 -10.35 -9.72
N ARG A 156 -14.96 -11.31 -9.14
CA ARG A 156 -16.41 -11.44 -9.38
C ARG A 156 -17.19 -10.18 -8.98
N LEU A 157 -16.84 -9.57 -7.84
CA LEU A 157 -17.46 -8.30 -7.44
C LEU A 157 -17.19 -7.19 -8.46
N SER A 158 -15.96 -7.10 -8.96
CA SER A 158 -15.59 -6.12 -9.99
C SER A 158 -16.36 -6.32 -11.29
N GLU A 159 -16.55 -7.57 -11.72
CA GLU A 159 -17.35 -7.91 -12.91
C GLU A 159 -18.81 -7.49 -12.75
N ILE A 160 -19.41 -7.79 -11.60
CA ILE A 160 -20.81 -7.43 -11.31
C ILE A 160 -20.95 -5.91 -11.18
N ASP A 161 -20.00 -5.22 -10.57
CA ASP A 161 -20.05 -3.76 -10.49
C ASP A 161 -19.98 -3.10 -11.87
N ARG A 162 -19.14 -3.63 -12.77
CA ARG A 162 -19.08 -3.17 -14.17
C ARG A 162 -20.39 -3.39 -14.94
N ALA A 163 -21.09 -4.49 -14.67
CA ALA A 163 -22.33 -4.83 -15.35
C ALA A 163 -23.55 -4.10 -14.80
N GLU A 164 -23.63 -3.95 -13.48
CA GLU A 164 -24.83 -3.53 -12.76
C GLU A 164 -24.67 -2.30 -11.89
N ALA A 165 -23.47 -1.70 -11.82
CA ALA A 165 -23.12 -0.57 -10.97
C ALA A 165 -23.55 -0.78 -9.49
N ILE A 166 -23.27 -1.97 -8.94
CA ILE A 166 -23.76 -2.39 -7.62
C ILE A 166 -23.20 -1.49 -6.50
N LEU A 167 -21.99 -0.97 -6.64
CA LEU A 167 -21.34 -0.10 -5.66
C LEU A 167 -21.88 1.33 -5.65
N SER A 168 -22.65 1.72 -6.66
CA SER A 168 -23.36 3.01 -6.68
C SER A 168 -24.74 2.96 -6.05
N ARG A 169 -25.20 1.76 -5.63
CA ARG A 169 -26.48 1.57 -4.96
C ARG A 169 -26.33 1.71 -3.45
N GLU A 170 -27.42 1.93 -2.74
CA GLU A 170 -27.44 2.17 -1.29
C GLU A 170 -27.38 0.86 -0.48
N PHE A 171 -26.19 0.33 -0.31
CA PHE A 171 -25.92 -0.81 0.55
C PHE A 171 -24.91 -0.45 1.64
N ASP A 172 -25.09 -1.01 2.84
CA ASP A 172 -24.10 -0.91 3.92
C ASP A 172 -23.09 -2.06 3.85
N VAL A 173 -23.54 -3.27 3.46
CA VAL A 173 -22.70 -4.46 3.44
C VAL A 173 -22.91 -5.29 2.18
N ILE A 174 -21.80 -5.71 1.57
CA ILE A 174 -21.75 -6.71 0.51
C ILE A 174 -20.98 -7.92 1.06
N ASP A 175 -21.69 -9.02 1.29
CA ASP A 175 -21.10 -10.22 1.88
C ASP A 175 -20.84 -11.27 0.79
N LEU A 176 -19.55 -11.56 0.55
CA LEU A 176 -19.08 -12.50 -0.46
C LEU A 176 -18.61 -13.83 0.13
N ARG A 177 -18.82 -14.06 1.44
CA ARG A 177 -18.30 -15.24 2.15
C ARG A 177 -18.93 -16.54 1.70
N LYS A 178 -20.16 -16.51 1.20
CA LYS A 178 -20.85 -17.68 0.66
C LYS A 178 -20.51 -17.83 -0.83
N SER A 179 -19.83 -18.92 -1.18
CA SER A 179 -19.47 -19.20 -2.57
C SER A 179 -20.70 -19.17 -3.48
N GLY A 180 -20.53 -18.55 -4.68
CA GLY A 180 -21.61 -18.43 -5.66
C GLY A 180 -22.71 -17.41 -5.33
N HIS A 181 -22.74 -16.80 -4.13
CA HIS A 181 -23.78 -15.86 -3.70
C HIS A 181 -23.18 -14.50 -3.34
N ILE A 182 -23.94 -13.45 -3.58
CA ILE A 182 -23.71 -12.12 -3.03
C ILE A 182 -24.89 -11.78 -2.14
N ILE A 183 -24.62 -11.51 -0.86
CA ILE A 183 -25.65 -11.11 0.09
C ILE A 183 -25.51 -9.61 0.30
N LEU A 184 -26.56 -8.87 -0.01
CA LEU A 184 -26.61 -7.42 0.09
C LEU A 184 -27.40 -7.01 1.32
N THR A 185 -26.86 -6.12 2.13
CA THR A 185 -27.59 -5.48 3.23
C THR A 185 -27.90 -4.06 2.81
N PRO A 186 -29.18 -3.68 2.63
CA PRO A 186 -29.57 -2.33 2.31
C PRO A 186 -29.08 -1.33 3.37
N SER A 187 -28.85 -0.08 2.95
CA SER A 187 -28.48 0.97 3.89
C SER A 187 -29.61 1.24 4.90
N SER A 188 -29.24 1.46 6.15
CA SER A 188 -30.17 1.86 7.21
C SER A 188 -30.92 3.15 6.87
N ARG A 189 -30.36 4.01 6.03
CA ARG A 189 -31.01 5.22 5.50
C ARG A 189 -32.23 4.92 4.65
N PHE A 190 -32.23 3.78 3.96
CA PHE A 190 -33.35 3.34 3.11
C PHE A 190 -34.65 3.07 3.87
N TYR A 191 -34.53 2.70 5.14
CA TYR A 191 -35.70 2.43 5.99
C TYR A 191 -36.28 3.68 6.67
N SER A 192 -35.45 4.73 6.86
CA SER A 192 -35.92 5.98 7.48
C SER A 192 -36.78 6.84 6.54
N GLU A 193 -36.60 6.76 5.23
CA GLU A 193 -37.38 7.52 4.24
C GLU A 193 -38.72 6.87 3.88
N ARG A 194 -38.95 5.60 4.23
CA ARG A 194 -40.24 4.91 3.99
C ARG A 194 -41.19 4.94 5.18
N SER A 195 -40.78 5.56 6.29
CA SER A 195 -41.60 5.65 7.53
C SER A 195 -42.18 7.04 7.75
N THR A 196 -42.13 7.91 6.74
CA THR A 196 -42.79 9.23 6.69
C THR A 196 -43.85 9.20 5.58
#